data_a016eb375fb3f405f24c9cebf951a5e1
#
_entry.id   a016eb375fb3f405f24c9cebf951a5e1
#
_cell.length_a   1.000
_cell.length_b   1.000
_cell.length_c   1.000
_cell.angle_alpha   90.00
_cell.angle_beta   90.00
_cell.angle_gamma   90.00
#
_symmetry.space_group_name_H-M   'P 1'
#
loop_
_entity.id
_entity.type
_entity.pdbx_description
1 polymer ?
#
loop_
_entity_poly.entity_id
_entity_poly.type
_entity_poly.pdbx_seq_one_letter_code
_entity_poly.pdbx_strand_id
1 'polypeptide(L)'
;MVIPVRQRCNSITRPGRKPMQTWTKRAVSAFVLMLLASCGEQAPESTLDGIYTAAQAERGEGLFTTHCQRCHSIQEFSGRMFSAVWAEVPASALYYRIASTMPMDQPGSLGNTEVTALMAHIFDANGMPAGSSPLEADLEWMNTIPMRQPGQ
;
A
#
# COMPACT_ATOMS: atom_id res chain seq x y z
N MET A 1 -14.24 16.45 6.62
CA MET A 1 -15.25 16.14 5.58
C MET A 1 -14.54 15.34 4.51
N VAL A 2 -14.60 14.01 4.60
CA VAL A 2 -13.82 13.10 3.75
C VAL A 2 -14.68 12.78 2.54
N ILE A 3 -14.21 13.14 1.33
CA ILE A 3 -14.89 12.85 0.06
C ILE A 3 -14.39 11.48 -0.42
N PRO A 4 -15.27 10.48 -0.60
CA PRO A 4 -14.85 9.19 -1.15
C PRO A 4 -14.55 9.34 -2.65
N VAL A 5 -13.34 8.94 -3.07
CA VAL A 5 -12.97 8.82 -4.47
C VAL A 5 -13.74 7.65 -5.08
N ARG A 6 -14.81 7.96 -5.82
CA ARG A 6 -15.55 6.99 -6.64
C ARG A 6 -14.77 6.71 -7.92
N GLN A 7 -14.22 5.53 -8.03
CA GLN A 7 -13.73 5.03 -9.31
C GLN A 7 -14.91 4.88 -10.27
N ARG A 8 -14.91 5.67 -11.33
CA ARG A 8 -15.90 5.56 -12.43
C ARG A 8 -15.41 4.51 -13.42
N CYS A 9 -16.04 3.35 -13.44
CA CYS A 9 -16.01 2.49 -14.61
C CYS A 9 -16.77 3.19 -15.73
N ASN A 10 -16.08 3.65 -16.76
CA ASN A 10 -16.64 4.34 -17.90
C ASN A 10 -17.21 3.28 -18.87
N SER A 11 -18.53 3.08 -18.86
CA SER A 11 -19.23 2.23 -19.83
C SER A 11 -19.37 2.99 -21.15
N ILE A 12 -18.64 2.56 -22.16
CA ILE A 12 -18.74 3.07 -23.53
C ILE A 12 -20.00 2.44 -24.17
N THR A 13 -21.06 3.23 -24.27
CA THR A 13 -22.28 2.91 -25.06
C THR A 13 -22.00 3.12 -26.54
N ARG A 14 -22.03 2.07 -27.34
CA ARG A 14 -22.02 2.17 -28.82
C ARG A 14 -23.43 2.35 -29.36
N PRO A 15 -23.64 3.21 -30.38
CA PRO A 15 -24.93 3.43 -30.98
C PRO A 15 -25.38 2.28 -31.90
N GLY A 16 -26.66 2.05 -31.91
CA GLY A 16 -27.33 0.92 -32.54
C GLY A 16 -27.21 0.83 -34.07
N ARG A 17 -27.14 -0.38 -34.54
CA ARG A 17 -27.32 -0.75 -35.94
C ARG A 17 -28.61 -1.56 -36.08
N LYS A 18 -29.49 -1.13 -37.02
CA LYS A 18 -30.79 -1.72 -37.30
C LYS A 18 -30.66 -3.15 -37.90
N PRO A 19 -31.67 -4.01 -37.70
CA PRO A 19 -31.63 -5.39 -38.18
C PRO A 19 -32.01 -5.50 -39.63
N MET A 20 -31.28 -6.30 -40.39
CA MET A 20 -31.77 -6.85 -41.67
C MET A 20 -31.86 -8.37 -41.53
N GLN A 21 -33.11 -8.86 -41.67
CA GLN A 21 -33.45 -10.28 -41.62
C GLN A 21 -32.90 -11.00 -42.86
N THR A 22 -32.40 -12.21 -42.67
CA THR A 22 -32.89 -13.41 -43.40
C THR A 22 -32.15 -14.69 -42.92
N TRP A 23 -32.92 -15.60 -42.40
CA TRP A 23 -32.91 -17.07 -42.49
C TRP A 23 -31.59 -17.80 -42.84
N THR A 24 -31.11 -18.66 -41.96
CA THR A 24 -31.07 -20.12 -42.15
C THR A 24 -30.69 -20.83 -40.83
N LYS A 25 -31.44 -21.92 -40.57
CA LYS A 25 -31.26 -22.85 -39.44
C LYS A 25 -29.90 -23.57 -39.59
N ARG A 26 -29.10 -23.53 -38.52
CA ARG A 26 -28.24 -24.66 -38.11
C ARG A 26 -27.66 -24.32 -36.74
N ALA A 27 -27.82 -25.29 -35.84
CA ALA A 27 -27.30 -25.26 -34.49
C ALA A 27 -25.77 -25.03 -34.48
N VAL A 28 -25.32 -23.99 -33.79
CA VAL A 28 -23.93 -23.86 -33.37
C VAL A 28 -23.96 -23.47 -31.91
N SER A 29 -23.39 -24.39 -31.14
CA SER A 29 -23.10 -24.34 -29.72
C SER A 29 -22.83 -22.93 -29.23
N ALA A 30 -23.59 -22.53 -28.20
CA ALA A 30 -23.34 -21.31 -27.44
C ALA A 30 -22.03 -21.49 -26.67
N PHE A 31 -20.94 -21.03 -27.22
CA PHE A 31 -19.70 -20.78 -26.50
C PHE A 31 -19.86 -19.40 -25.88
N VAL A 32 -20.49 -19.37 -24.71
CA VAL A 32 -20.48 -18.18 -23.85
C VAL A 32 -19.04 -17.97 -23.40
N LEU A 33 -18.31 -17.16 -24.12
CA LEU A 33 -17.04 -16.61 -23.65
C LEU A 33 -17.39 -15.63 -22.50
N MET A 34 -17.40 -16.16 -21.29
CA MET A 34 -17.46 -15.37 -20.07
C MET A 34 -16.09 -14.68 -19.95
N LEU A 35 -15.99 -13.48 -20.51
CA LEU A 35 -14.89 -12.57 -20.24
C LEU A 35 -15.00 -12.19 -18.76
N LEU A 36 -14.39 -13.00 -17.89
CA LEU A 36 -14.03 -12.60 -16.57
C LEU A 36 -13.06 -11.44 -16.75
N ALA A 37 -13.56 -10.21 -16.62
CA ALA A 37 -12.71 -9.06 -16.38
C ALA A 37 -12.05 -9.31 -15.03
N SER A 38 -10.91 -9.97 -15.04
CA SER A 38 -9.99 -10.04 -13.93
C SER A 38 -9.53 -8.59 -13.70
N CYS A 39 -10.12 -7.91 -12.71
CA CYS A 39 -9.47 -6.76 -12.11
C CYS A 39 -8.21 -7.31 -11.43
N GLY A 40 -7.14 -7.43 -12.19
CA GLY A 40 -5.84 -7.75 -11.63
C GLY A 40 -5.46 -6.61 -10.69
N GLU A 41 -5.36 -6.90 -9.41
CA GLU A 41 -4.75 -6.02 -8.43
C GLU A 41 -3.33 -5.76 -8.91
N GLN A 42 -3.03 -4.51 -9.24
CA GLN A 42 -1.68 -4.14 -9.65
C GLN A 42 -0.76 -4.26 -8.43
N ALA A 43 0.44 -4.81 -8.65
CA ALA A 43 1.45 -4.85 -7.60
C ALA A 43 1.76 -3.42 -7.14
N PRO A 44 1.93 -3.19 -5.84
CA PRO A 44 2.30 -1.86 -5.32
C PRO A 44 3.60 -1.36 -5.94
N GLU A 45 3.61 -0.08 -6.36
CA GLU A 45 4.77 0.59 -6.94
C GLU A 45 5.43 1.57 -5.97
N SER A 46 4.75 1.88 -4.86
CA SER A 46 5.24 2.80 -3.81
C SER A 46 4.45 2.65 -2.51
N THR A 47 4.85 3.39 -1.48
CA THR A 47 4.09 3.47 -0.22
C THR A 47 2.72 4.14 -0.35
N LEU A 48 2.39 4.74 -1.50
CA LEU A 48 1.06 5.30 -1.77
C LEU A 48 0.02 4.25 -2.19
N ASP A 49 0.43 3.02 -2.41
CA ASP A 49 -0.44 1.95 -2.91
C ASP A 49 -1.00 1.06 -1.78
N GLY A 50 -0.94 1.53 -0.53
CA GLY A 50 -1.57 0.84 0.59
C GLY A 50 -0.86 -0.46 0.97
N ILE A 51 0.44 -0.38 1.25
CA ILE A 51 1.31 -1.54 1.54
C ILE A 51 1.28 -2.03 2.99
N TYR A 52 0.42 -1.48 3.82
CA TYR A 52 0.23 -1.86 5.24
C TYR A 52 -1.25 -1.78 5.61
N THR A 53 -1.66 -2.37 6.72
CA THR A 53 -3.05 -2.26 7.22
C THR A 53 -3.16 -1.24 8.36
N ALA A 54 -4.35 -0.62 8.51
CA ALA A 54 -4.62 0.29 9.64
C ALA A 54 -4.41 -0.40 11.00
N ALA A 55 -4.81 -1.67 11.14
CA ALA A 55 -4.57 -2.44 12.37
C ALA A 55 -3.08 -2.66 12.65
N GLN A 56 -2.26 -2.74 11.61
CA GLN A 56 -0.81 -2.85 11.76
C GLN A 56 -0.21 -1.50 12.22
N ALA A 57 -0.70 -0.38 11.70
CA ALA A 57 -0.28 0.96 12.13
C ALA A 57 -0.66 1.23 13.60
N GLU A 58 -1.88 0.86 14.02
CA GLU A 58 -2.33 0.97 15.42
C GLU A 58 -1.43 0.14 16.36
N ARG A 59 -1.09 -1.09 15.97
CA ARG A 59 -0.14 -1.90 16.74
C ARG A 59 1.24 -1.23 16.80
N GLY A 60 1.68 -0.62 15.70
CA GLY A 60 2.93 0.11 15.61
C GLY A 60 2.96 1.34 16.51
N GLU A 61 1.85 2.06 16.68
CA GLU A 61 1.71 3.17 17.63
C GLU A 61 1.98 2.71 19.07
N GLY A 62 1.40 1.58 19.48
CA GLY A 62 1.65 0.99 20.79
C GLY A 62 3.11 0.62 21.01
N LEU A 63 3.75 0.04 19.98
CA LEU A 63 5.18 -0.29 20.00
C LEU A 63 6.06 0.96 20.02
N PHE A 64 5.70 2.00 19.26
CA PHE A 64 6.41 3.27 19.25
C PHE A 64 6.36 3.93 20.64
N THR A 65 5.19 3.94 21.25
CA THR A 65 5.02 4.45 22.64
C THR A 65 5.91 3.71 23.63
N THR A 66 6.01 2.40 23.52
CA THR A 66 6.75 1.56 24.45
C THR A 66 8.27 1.62 24.26
N HIS A 67 8.73 1.57 23.00
CA HIS A 67 10.15 1.38 22.68
C HIS A 67 10.86 2.63 22.16
N CYS A 68 10.12 3.61 21.60
CA CYS A 68 10.71 4.73 20.87
C CYS A 68 10.47 6.09 21.56
N GLN A 69 9.27 6.31 22.14
CA GLN A 69 8.82 7.61 22.63
C GLN A 69 9.65 8.15 23.79
N ARG A 70 10.41 7.29 24.43
CA ARG A 70 11.35 7.67 25.47
C ARG A 70 12.47 8.61 24.96
N CYS A 71 12.84 8.48 23.68
CA CYS A 71 13.92 9.25 23.06
C CYS A 71 13.46 10.02 21.81
N HIS A 72 12.35 9.62 21.18
CA HIS A 72 11.86 10.17 19.93
C HIS A 72 10.43 10.67 20.04
N SER A 73 10.07 11.64 19.21
CA SER A 73 8.68 11.99 18.93
C SER A 73 8.34 11.57 17.49
N ILE A 74 7.07 11.24 17.23
CA ILE A 74 6.64 10.85 15.86
C ILE A 74 6.83 11.99 14.85
N GLN A 75 6.84 13.25 15.30
CA GLN A 75 7.09 14.43 14.48
C GLN A 75 8.47 14.42 13.83
N GLU A 76 9.46 13.75 14.43
CA GLU A 76 10.79 13.59 13.86
C GLU A 76 10.77 12.68 12.62
N PHE A 77 9.77 11.80 12.52
CA PHE A 77 9.58 10.83 11.45
C PHE A 77 8.40 11.16 10.54
N SER A 78 7.93 12.40 10.53
CA SER A 78 6.77 12.79 9.74
C SER A 78 6.95 14.11 8.99
N GLY A 79 6.08 14.33 7.99
CA GLY A 79 6.04 15.55 7.19
C GLY A 79 7.35 15.82 6.46
N ARG A 80 7.78 17.08 6.43
CA ARG A 80 8.99 17.50 5.73
C ARG A 80 10.29 16.89 6.27
N MET A 81 10.33 16.54 7.54
CA MET A 81 11.50 15.87 8.13
C MET A 81 11.66 14.47 7.55
N PHE A 82 10.56 13.74 7.44
CA PHE A 82 10.56 12.44 6.79
C PHE A 82 10.96 12.54 5.31
N SER A 83 10.32 13.44 4.55
CA SER A 83 10.63 13.61 3.12
C SER A 83 12.09 13.95 2.85
N ALA A 84 12.68 14.82 3.66
CA ALA A 84 14.07 15.25 3.48
C ALA A 84 15.08 14.08 3.56
N VAL A 85 14.70 13.00 4.25
CA VAL A 85 15.60 11.85 4.47
C VAL A 85 15.17 10.64 3.65
N TRP A 86 13.86 10.43 3.50
CA TRP A 86 13.31 9.16 3.05
C TRP A 86 12.56 9.22 1.71
N ALA A 87 12.33 10.42 1.12
CA ALA A 87 11.67 10.50 -0.19
C ALA A 87 12.46 9.72 -1.25
N GLU A 88 11.75 8.87 -2.01
CA GLU A 88 12.30 7.98 -3.04
C GLU A 88 13.32 6.94 -2.53
N VAL A 89 13.58 6.87 -1.23
CA VAL A 89 14.43 5.82 -0.64
C VAL A 89 13.61 4.53 -0.52
N PRO A 90 14.16 3.35 -0.83
CA PRO A 90 13.47 2.07 -0.66
C PRO A 90 13.02 1.82 0.78
N ALA A 91 11.83 1.24 0.97
CA ALA A 91 11.28 0.91 2.29
C ALA A 91 12.18 -0.03 3.10
N SER A 92 12.96 -0.89 2.42
CA SER A 92 13.97 -1.75 3.05
C SER A 92 15.02 -0.98 3.85
N ALA A 93 15.36 0.25 3.43
CA ALA A 93 16.34 1.07 4.16
C ALA A 93 15.81 1.53 5.52
N LEU A 94 14.52 1.89 5.60
CA LEU A 94 13.87 2.22 6.88
C LEU A 94 13.78 0.97 7.77
N TYR A 95 13.40 -0.17 7.18
CA TYR A 95 13.40 -1.45 7.88
C TYR A 95 14.77 -1.73 8.52
N TYR A 96 15.85 -1.68 7.73
CA TYR A 96 17.20 -1.93 8.25
C TYR A 96 17.62 -0.94 9.33
N ARG A 97 17.25 0.33 9.17
CA ARG A 97 17.54 1.34 10.17
C ARG A 97 16.89 0.98 11.51
N ILE A 98 15.62 0.62 11.53
CA ILE A 98 14.92 0.25 12.76
C ILE A 98 15.47 -1.08 13.30
N ALA A 99 15.51 -2.12 12.48
CA ALA A 99 15.86 -3.47 12.89
C ALA A 99 17.27 -3.59 13.44
N SER A 100 18.25 -2.84 12.89
CA SER A 100 19.66 -3.02 13.26
C SER A 100 20.16 -2.02 14.31
N THR A 101 19.50 -0.87 14.48
CA THR A 101 20.02 0.19 15.36
C THR A 101 19.08 0.62 16.46
N MET A 102 17.82 0.17 16.44
CA MET A 102 16.81 0.56 17.42
C MET A 102 16.21 -0.64 18.15
N PRO A 103 15.76 -0.47 19.41
CA PRO A 103 16.04 0.67 20.29
C PRO A 103 17.56 0.78 20.59
N MET A 104 18.08 2.01 20.77
CA MET A 104 19.53 2.23 20.89
C MET A 104 20.16 1.54 22.11
N ASP A 105 19.38 1.30 23.17
CA ASP A 105 19.81 0.57 24.36
C ASP A 105 19.80 -0.96 24.18
N GLN A 106 19.09 -1.47 23.16
CA GLN A 106 19.03 -2.89 22.81
C GLN A 106 18.91 -3.08 21.27
N PRO A 107 19.93 -2.71 20.49
CA PRO A 107 19.88 -2.84 19.03
C PRO A 107 19.61 -4.28 18.58
N GLY A 108 18.71 -4.45 17.61
CA GLY A 108 18.37 -5.77 17.08
C GLY A 108 17.41 -6.61 17.94
N SER A 109 16.85 -6.05 19.01
CA SER A 109 15.92 -6.76 19.90
C SER A 109 14.49 -6.87 19.34
N LEU A 110 14.13 -6.04 18.36
CA LEU A 110 12.80 -6.05 17.75
C LEU A 110 12.65 -7.18 16.73
N GLY A 111 11.56 -7.92 16.83
CA GLY A 111 11.21 -8.94 15.84
C GLY A 111 10.71 -8.31 14.52
N ASN A 112 10.73 -9.09 13.44
CA ASN A 112 10.32 -8.63 12.11
C ASN A 112 8.92 -8.00 12.10
N THR A 113 7.95 -8.62 12.78
CA THR A 113 6.56 -8.13 12.87
C THR A 113 6.42 -6.85 13.69
N GLU A 114 7.33 -6.58 14.62
CA GLU A 114 7.38 -5.35 15.38
C GLU A 114 7.97 -4.23 14.53
N VAL A 115 9.05 -4.51 13.79
CA VAL A 115 9.66 -3.56 12.87
C VAL A 115 8.68 -3.14 11.79
N THR A 116 7.98 -4.08 11.14
CA THR A 116 7.00 -3.75 10.10
C THR A 116 5.79 -3.00 10.65
N ALA A 117 5.37 -3.26 11.89
CA ALA A 117 4.31 -2.49 12.53
C ALA A 117 4.77 -1.05 12.87
N LEU A 118 5.99 -0.86 13.34
CA LEU A 118 6.58 0.47 13.54
C LEU A 118 6.67 1.25 12.23
N MET A 119 7.08 0.60 11.13
CA MET A 119 7.07 1.22 9.79
C MET A 119 5.66 1.63 9.38
N ALA A 120 4.67 0.77 9.58
CA ALA A 120 3.26 1.08 9.28
C ALA A 120 2.77 2.31 10.05
N HIS A 121 3.12 2.44 11.32
CA HIS A 121 2.80 3.64 12.11
C HIS A 121 3.49 4.90 11.57
N ILE A 122 4.75 4.81 11.15
CA ILE A 122 5.47 5.93 10.52
C ILE A 122 4.80 6.31 9.19
N PHE A 123 4.40 5.34 8.38
CA PHE A 123 3.72 5.58 7.10
C PHE A 123 2.35 6.26 7.31
N ASP A 124 1.58 5.80 8.30
CA ASP A 124 0.29 6.39 8.69
C ASP A 124 0.46 7.85 9.15
N ALA A 125 1.46 8.12 10.00
CA ALA A 125 1.79 9.46 10.47
C ALA A 125 2.20 10.42 9.33
N ASN A 126 2.59 9.87 8.17
CA ASN A 126 2.90 10.61 6.95
C ASN A 126 1.72 10.67 5.95
N GLY A 127 0.54 10.18 6.33
CA GLY A 127 -0.66 10.20 5.50
C GLY A 127 -0.62 9.24 4.31
N MET A 128 0.30 8.27 4.29
CA MET A 128 0.29 7.20 3.30
C MET A 128 -0.96 6.34 3.51
N PRO A 129 -1.65 5.88 2.47
CA PRO A 129 -2.89 5.13 2.65
C PRO A 129 -2.65 3.73 3.19
N ALA A 130 -3.51 3.28 4.10
CA ALA A 130 -3.58 1.88 4.47
C ALA A 130 -4.24 1.06 3.35
N GLY A 131 -3.77 -0.17 3.17
CA GLY A 131 -4.32 -1.16 2.24
C GLY A 131 -5.02 -2.32 2.95
N SER A 132 -5.20 -3.40 2.20
CA SER A 132 -5.90 -4.62 2.66
C SER A 132 -4.96 -5.68 3.22
N SER A 133 -3.67 -5.62 2.88
CA SER A 133 -2.66 -6.61 3.29
C SER A 133 -1.64 -6.00 4.23
N PRO A 134 -1.17 -6.74 5.25
CA PRO A 134 -0.12 -6.25 6.14
C PRO A 134 1.22 -6.13 5.40
N LEU A 135 2.03 -5.20 5.85
CA LEU A 135 3.43 -5.09 5.43
C LEU A 135 4.22 -6.27 6.01
N GLU A 136 4.71 -7.13 5.15
CA GLU A 136 5.55 -8.26 5.52
C GLU A 136 7.05 -7.87 5.48
N ALA A 137 7.89 -8.60 6.23
CA ALA A 137 9.34 -8.37 6.24
C ALA A 137 10.04 -9.03 5.02
N ASP A 138 9.50 -8.79 3.84
CA ASP A 138 10.11 -9.17 2.56
C ASP A 138 11.04 -8.05 2.09
N LEU A 139 12.31 -8.20 2.40
CA LEU A 139 13.32 -7.17 2.12
C LEU A 139 13.64 -7.03 0.64
N GLU A 140 13.48 -8.10 -0.14
CA GLU A 140 13.68 -8.05 -1.59
C GLU A 140 12.58 -7.21 -2.22
N TRP A 141 11.33 -7.49 -1.87
CA TRP A 141 10.18 -6.70 -2.32
C TRP A 141 10.26 -5.25 -1.78
N MET A 142 10.52 -5.04 -0.49
CA MET A 142 10.65 -3.69 0.09
C MET A 142 11.72 -2.85 -0.60
N ASN A 143 12.76 -3.49 -1.16
CA ASN A 143 13.81 -2.78 -1.89
C ASN A 143 13.33 -2.22 -3.23
N THR A 144 12.20 -2.69 -3.74
CA THR A 144 11.56 -2.17 -4.95
C THR A 144 10.53 -1.07 -4.68
N ILE A 145 10.19 -0.82 -3.41
CA ILE A 145 9.13 0.09 -2.99
C ILE A 145 9.72 1.42 -2.50
N PRO A 146 9.72 2.48 -3.31
CA PRO A 146 10.15 3.81 -2.88
C PRO A 146 9.14 4.41 -1.88
N MET A 147 9.66 5.10 -0.88
CA MET A 147 8.82 5.83 0.08
C MET A 147 8.39 7.18 -0.52
N ARG A 148 7.08 7.36 -0.68
CA ARG A 148 6.44 8.58 -1.20
C ARG A 148 5.36 9.04 -0.25
N GLN A 149 5.21 10.36 -0.12
CA GLN A 149 4.14 10.98 0.66
C GLN A 149 3.09 11.59 -0.26
N PRO A 150 1.82 11.66 0.18
CA PRO A 150 0.79 12.36 -0.57
C PRO A 150 1.16 13.83 -0.82
N GLY A 151 0.99 14.28 -2.08
CA GLY A 151 1.19 15.69 -2.43
C GLY A 151 2.64 16.14 -2.69
N GLN A 152 3.54 15.20 -2.86
CA GLN A 152 4.93 15.46 -3.31
C GLN A 152 5.07 15.26 -4.80
#